data_19a03fdec728125156dc1ac82ae6adf2
#
_entry.id   19a03fdec728125156dc1ac82ae6adf2
#
_cell.length_a   1.000
_cell.length_b   1.000
_cell.length_c   1.000
_cell.angle_alpha   90.00
_cell.angle_beta   90.00
_cell.angle_gamma   90.00
#
_symmetry.space_group_name_H-M   'P 1'
#
loop_
_entity.id
_entity.type
_entity.pdbx_description
1 polymer ?
#
loop_
_entity_poly.entity_id
_entity_poly.type
_entity_poly.pdbx_seq_one_letter_code
_entity_poly.pdbx_strand_id
1 'polypeptide(L)'
;MLAMNVLFITADQWRGDSLSCVGHPAVRTPVLDRLAADGVLFTRHYAQATPCGPSRASLHTGLYALNHRSITNGTPLDSRHRTLASVVREAGYDPVLFGYTDTSADPRRLPPDSPWLRTYEGVAPGFRTELRVTEAEEVYLAHLAERGYGRLDYADVYGGGFLRPA
;
A
#
# COMPACT_ATOMS: atom_id res chain seq x y z
N MET A 1 24.54 -7.58 -17.10
CA MET A 1 24.27 -7.10 -15.74
C MET A 1 23.43 -8.13 -15.03
N LEU A 2 23.78 -8.52 -13.80
CA LEU A 2 22.91 -9.35 -12.98
C LEU A 2 21.66 -8.52 -12.67
N ALA A 3 20.48 -9.02 -13.05
CA ALA A 3 19.21 -8.38 -12.69
C ALA A 3 19.04 -8.50 -11.16
N MET A 4 18.97 -7.38 -10.47
CA MET A 4 18.74 -7.33 -9.04
C MET A 4 17.24 -7.35 -8.78
N ASN A 5 16.76 -8.26 -7.96
CA ASN A 5 15.36 -8.24 -7.52
C ASN A 5 15.17 -7.13 -6.48
N VAL A 6 14.05 -6.40 -6.56
CA VAL A 6 13.68 -5.35 -5.63
C VAL A 6 12.36 -5.72 -4.96
N LEU A 7 12.36 -5.79 -3.64
CA LEU A 7 11.15 -5.94 -2.83
C LEU A 7 10.85 -4.59 -2.18
N PHE A 8 9.69 -4.00 -2.52
CA PHE A 8 9.22 -2.75 -1.97
C PHE A 8 7.98 -3.00 -1.11
N ILE A 9 8.08 -2.79 0.19
CA ILE A 9 7.00 -3.05 1.15
C ILE A 9 6.50 -1.73 1.71
N THR A 10 5.19 -1.51 1.64
CA THR A 10 4.51 -0.40 2.31
C THR A 10 3.52 -0.95 3.33
N ALA A 11 3.46 -0.34 4.50
CA ALA A 11 2.48 -0.64 5.52
C ALA A 11 1.57 0.58 5.70
N ASP A 12 0.26 0.37 5.53
CA ASP A 12 -0.72 1.43 5.73
C ASP A 12 -0.87 1.75 7.22
N GLN A 13 -1.04 3.02 7.56
CA GLN A 13 -1.25 3.55 8.90
C GLN A 13 -0.22 3.12 9.98
N TRP A 14 0.92 2.57 9.59
CA TRP A 14 1.95 2.21 10.55
C TRP A 14 2.66 3.47 11.04
N ARG A 15 2.60 3.69 12.33
CA ARG A 15 3.30 4.80 12.98
C ARG A 15 4.80 4.56 12.97
N GLY A 16 5.58 5.57 12.61
CA GLY A 16 7.04 5.48 12.54
C GLY A 16 7.73 5.21 13.89
N ASP A 17 7.04 5.48 15.01
CA ASP A 17 7.53 5.18 16.36
C ASP A 17 7.11 3.77 16.86
N SER A 18 6.33 3.01 16.10
CA SER A 18 5.85 1.68 16.48
C SER A 18 6.80 0.56 16.05
N LEU A 19 8.09 0.74 16.32
CA LEU A 19 9.16 -0.23 16.06
C LEU A 19 10.03 -0.36 17.31
N SER A 20 10.45 -1.58 17.66
CA SER A 20 11.35 -1.79 18.80
C SER A 20 12.73 -1.18 18.58
N CYS A 21 13.25 -1.17 17.36
CA CYS A 21 14.55 -0.55 17.03
C CYS A 21 14.59 0.99 17.19
N VAL A 22 13.44 1.65 17.29
CA VAL A 22 13.36 3.09 17.60
C VAL A 22 12.94 3.35 19.06
N GLY A 23 12.91 2.33 19.90
CA GLY A 23 12.69 2.46 21.34
C GLY A 23 11.22 2.41 21.78
N HIS A 24 10.30 1.86 20.97
CA HIS A 24 8.91 1.71 21.40
C HIS A 24 8.82 0.83 22.67
N PRO A 25 8.12 1.26 23.75
CA PRO A 25 8.18 0.58 25.04
C PRO A 25 7.51 -0.80 25.08
N ALA A 26 6.50 -1.02 24.26
CA ALA A 26 5.69 -2.25 24.25
C ALA A 26 5.78 -3.06 22.96
N VAL A 27 5.87 -2.41 21.80
CA VAL A 27 5.92 -3.09 20.50
C VAL A 27 7.23 -3.86 20.34
N ARG A 28 7.15 -5.09 19.83
CA ARG A 28 8.29 -5.95 19.52
C ARG A 28 8.29 -6.28 18.03
N THR A 29 9.34 -5.87 17.34
CA THR A 29 9.51 -6.07 15.88
C THR A 29 10.86 -6.70 15.53
N PRO A 30 11.18 -7.92 16.05
CA PRO A 30 12.51 -8.48 15.98
C PRO A 30 13.03 -8.73 14.56
N VAL A 31 12.14 -8.96 13.60
CA VAL A 31 12.51 -9.14 12.19
C VAL A 31 12.91 -7.81 11.55
N LEU A 32 12.12 -6.75 11.82
CA LEU A 32 12.42 -5.40 11.33
C LEU A 32 13.66 -4.81 12.03
N ASP A 33 13.86 -5.15 13.30
CA ASP A 33 15.08 -4.75 14.03
C ASP A 33 16.34 -5.33 13.39
N ARG A 34 16.30 -6.60 12.98
CA ARG A 34 17.41 -7.23 12.24
C ARG A 34 17.61 -6.58 10.88
N LEU A 35 16.51 -6.33 10.15
CA LEU A 35 16.58 -5.64 8.85
C LEU A 35 17.20 -4.24 9.01
N ALA A 36 16.84 -3.52 10.06
CA ALA A 36 17.41 -2.21 10.38
C ALA A 36 18.91 -2.28 10.74
N ALA A 37 19.32 -3.34 11.46
CA ALA A 37 20.73 -3.56 11.83
C ALA A 37 21.60 -3.96 10.63
N ASP A 38 21.06 -4.72 9.68
CA ASP A 38 21.77 -5.19 8.49
C ASP A 38 21.70 -4.18 7.33
N GLY A 39 20.83 -3.17 7.43
CA GLY A 39 20.57 -2.21 6.38
C GLY A 39 20.75 -0.74 6.82
N VAL A 40 19.86 0.12 6.36
CA VAL A 40 19.84 1.56 6.71
C VAL A 40 18.47 1.92 7.27
N LEU A 41 18.43 2.45 8.48
CA LEU A 41 17.23 2.97 9.13
C LEU A 41 17.15 4.50 8.97
N PHE A 42 16.15 4.98 8.25
CA PHE A 42 15.85 6.41 8.12
C PHE A 42 14.93 6.85 9.24
N THR A 43 15.47 7.51 10.27
CA THR A 43 14.70 7.96 11.44
C THR A 43 13.90 9.25 11.21
N ARG A 44 14.14 9.94 10.10
CA ARG A 44 13.51 11.21 9.73
C ARG A 44 13.00 11.17 8.29
N HIS A 45 12.24 10.13 7.98
CA HIS A 45 11.56 9.98 6.70
C HIS A 45 10.09 10.38 6.87
N TYR A 46 9.63 11.35 6.08
CA TYR A 46 8.29 11.93 6.20
C TYR A 46 7.50 11.71 4.92
N ALA A 47 6.21 11.41 5.08
CA ALA A 47 5.28 11.39 3.96
C ALA A 47 5.15 12.79 3.37
N GLN A 48 5.08 12.88 2.04
CA GLN A 48 4.99 14.16 1.32
C GLN A 48 3.64 14.85 1.49
N ALA A 49 2.60 14.05 1.71
CA ALA A 49 1.24 14.51 1.87
C ALA A 49 0.44 13.52 2.71
N THR A 50 -0.73 13.91 3.16
CA THR A 50 -1.74 13.12 3.84
C THR A 50 -3.11 13.43 3.21
N PRO A 51 -4.08 12.52 3.29
CA PRO A 51 -4.05 11.14 3.79
C PRO A 51 -3.38 10.15 2.81
N CYS A 52 -3.76 8.85 2.86
CA CYS A 52 -3.12 7.76 2.12
C CYS A 52 -3.07 7.97 0.60
N GLY A 53 -4.15 8.34 -0.07
CA GLY A 53 -4.18 8.56 -1.52
C GLY A 53 -3.17 9.61 -1.99
N PRO A 54 -3.18 10.85 -1.47
CA PRO A 54 -2.16 11.86 -1.77
C PRO A 54 -0.73 11.43 -1.46
N SER A 55 -0.51 10.78 -0.31
CA SER A 55 0.80 10.25 0.08
C SER A 55 1.31 9.23 -0.93
N ARG A 56 0.45 8.28 -1.30
CA ARG A 56 0.80 7.23 -2.27
C ARG A 56 0.94 7.77 -3.69
N ALA A 57 0.14 8.77 -4.08
CA ALA A 57 0.34 9.47 -5.35
C ALA A 57 1.75 10.10 -5.41
N SER A 58 2.19 10.76 -4.32
CA SER A 58 3.55 11.28 -4.22
C SER A 58 4.60 10.17 -4.28
N LEU A 59 4.39 9.06 -3.56
CA LEU A 59 5.29 7.92 -3.52
C LEU A 59 5.47 7.28 -4.90
N HIS A 60 4.36 7.05 -5.60
CA HIS A 60 4.39 6.38 -6.91
C HIS A 60 4.86 7.27 -8.05
N THR A 61 4.72 8.59 -7.94
CA THR A 61 5.11 9.53 -9.02
C THR A 61 6.41 10.25 -8.76
N GLY A 62 6.90 10.29 -7.51
CA GLY A 62 8.03 11.11 -7.09
C GLY A 62 7.72 12.61 -7.10
N LEU A 63 6.45 13.00 -7.16
CA LEU A 63 6.02 14.40 -7.26
C LEU A 63 5.46 14.92 -5.93
N TYR A 64 5.57 16.23 -5.72
CA TYR A 64 4.85 16.91 -4.66
C TYR A 64 3.34 16.97 -4.95
N ALA A 65 2.52 17.06 -3.91
CA ALA A 65 1.06 17.10 -4.02
C ALA A 65 0.57 18.24 -4.93
N LEU A 66 1.24 19.39 -4.91
CA LEU A 66 0.95 20.53 -5.80
C LEU A 66 1.12 20.19 -7.29
N ASN A 67 1.99 19.24 -7.60
CA ASN A 67 2.29 18.86 -8.97
C ASN A 67 1.35 17.76 -9.48
N HIS A 68 1.12 16.71 -8.70
CA HIS A 68 0.21 15.63 -9.11
C HIS A 68 -1.27 15.93 -8.85
N ARG A 69 -1.59 16.88 -7.93
CA ARG A 69 -2.93 17.38 -7.62
C ARG A 69 -3.94 16.34 -7.13
N SER A 70 -3.49 15.16 -6.73
CA SER A 70 -4.29 14.20 -6.00
C SER A 70 -4.26 14.58 -4.53
N ILE A 71 -5.29 15.33 -4.08
CA ILE A 71 -5.27 16.07 -2.79
C ILE A 71 -6.09 15.41 -1.69
N THR A 72 -6.98 14.49 -2.03
CA THR A 72 -7.77 13.68 -1.09
C THR A 72 -7.86 12.25 -1.60
N ASN A 73 -8.25 11.31 -0.73
CA ASN A 73 -8.62 9.97 -1.17
C ASN A 73 -9.74 10.06 -2.20
N GLY A 74 -9.64 9.27 -3.25
CA GLY A 74 -10.58 9.33 -4.36
C GLY A 74 -10.27 10.39 -5.42
N THR A 75 -9.31 11.31 -5.20
CA THR A 75 -8.89 12.22 -6.27
C THR A 75 -8.10 11.44 -7.33
N PRO A 76 -8.57 11.39 -8.60
CA PRO A 76 -7.89 10.66 -9.64
C PRO A 76 -6.45 11.15 -9.88
N LEU A 77 -5.54 10.19 -10.04
CA LEU A 77 -4.19 10.50 -10.50
C LEU A 77 -4.20 10.67 -12.02
N ASP A 78 -3.80 11.84 -12.49
CA ASP A 78 -3.72 12.15 -13.92
C ASP A 78 -2.75 11.17 -14.62
N SER A 79 -3.24 10.51 -15.66
CA SER A 79 -2.51 9.50 -16.43
C SER A 79 -1.28 10.03 -17.18
N ARG A 80 -1.08 11.36 -17.24
CA ARG A 80 0.15 11.96 -17.78
C ARG A 80 1.36 11.73 -16.88
N HIS A 81 1.14 11.43 -15.59
CA HIS A 81 2.22 11.21 -14.65
C HIS A 81 2.76 9.77 -14.78
N ARG A 82 4.07 9.68 -14.95
CA ARG A 82 4.75 8.40 -14.88
C ARG A 82 4.76 7.91 -13.43
N THR A 83 4.56 6.63 -13.26
CA THR A 83 4.62 5.98 -11.95
C THR A 83 5.92 5.21 -11.78
N LEU A 84 6.30 4.91 -10.55
CA LEU A 84 7.42 4.03 -10.23
C LEU A 84 7.34 2.73 -11.05
N ALA A 85 6.16 2.10 -11.09
CA ALA A 85 5.96 0.87 -11.83
C ALA A 85 6.19 1.04 -13.34
N SER A 86 5.70 2.13 -13.94
CA SER A 86 5.94 2.39 -15.37
C SER A 86 7.42 2.61 -15.67
N VAL A 87 8.14 3.32 -14.80
CA VAL A 87 9.58 3.60 -14.96
C VAL A 87 10.42 2.33 -14.86
N VAL A 88 10.17 1.49 -13.84
CA VAL A 88 10.95 0.25 -13.68
C VAL A 88 10.61 -0.77 -14.78
N ARG A 89 9.39 -0.76 -15.31
CA ARG A 89 9.00 -1.57 -16.47
C ARG A 89 9.80 -1.17 -17.73
N GLU A 90 9.97 0.12 -17.98
CA GLU A 90 10.83 0.62 -19.07
C GLU A 90 12.30 0.20 -18.89
N ALA A 91 12.74 0.02 -17.65
CA ALA A 91 14.07 -0.50 -17.33
C ALA A 91 14.18 -2.04 -17.44
N GLY A 92 13.12 -2.73 -17.87
CA GLY A 92 13.11 -4.17 -18.12
C GLY A 92 12.69 -5.04 -16.94
N TYR A 93 12.18 -4.44 -15.85
CA TYR A 93 11.59 -5.19 -14.75
C TYR A 93 10.12 -5.53 -15.01
N ASP A 94 9.60 -6.54 -14.34
CA ASP A 94 8.17 -6.81 -14.25
C ASP A 94 7.68 -6.44 -12.84
N PRO A 95 7.15 -5.22 -12.65
CA PRO A 95 6.66 -4.79 -11.35
C PRO A 95 5.35 -5.49 -11.00
N VAL A 96 5.42 -6.37 -10.02
CA VAL A 96 4.30 -7.17 -9.52
C VAL A 96 3.76 -6.57 -8.24
N LEU A 97 2.44 -6.42 -8.16
CA LEU A 97 1.74 -5.89 -6.99
C LEU A 97 1.01 -7.00 -6.24
N PHE A 98 1.25 -7.04 -4.93
CA PHE A 98 0.44 -7.73 -3.95
C PHE A 98 -0.18 -6.68 -3.04
N GLY A 99 -1.50 -6.52 -3.09
CA GLY A 99 -2.22 -5.49 -2.35
C GLY A 99 -2.91 -4.46 -3.24
N TYR A 100 -2.80 -3.20 -2.89
CA TYR A 100 -3.37 -2.06 -3.62
C TYR A 100 -2.43 -0.85 -3.52
N THR A 101 -2.66 0.17 -4.33
CA THR A 101 -1.84 1.39 -4.31
C THR A 101 -2.59 2.63 -3.90
N ASP A 102 -3.87 2.50 -3.57
CA ASP A 102 -4.74 3.61 -3.14
C ASP A 102 -4.73 4.77 -4.17
N THR A 103 -4.69 4.40 -5.44
CA THR A 103 -4.63 5.33 -6.55
C THR A 103 -5.94 5.27 -7.32
N SER A 104 -6.73 6.33 -7.25
CA SER A 104 -7.93 6.44 -8.06
C SER A 104 -7.59 6.60 -9.53
N ALA A 105 -8.28 5.84 -10.38
CA ALA A 105 -8.01 5.81 -11.80
C ALA A 105 -8.42 7.11 -12.50
N ASP A 106 -7.70 7.47 -13.55
CA ASP A 106 -8.05 8.61 -14.40
C ASP A 106 -9.29 8.29 -15.25
N PRO A 107 -10.42 8.97 -15.03
CA PRO A 107 -11.68 8.66 -15.73
C PRO A 107 -11.60 8.89 -17.25
N ARG A 108 -10.64 9.69 -17.71
CA ARG A 108 -10.44 9.94 -19.15
C ARG A 108 -9.84 8.73 -19.89
N ARG A 109 -9.37 7.74 -19.15
CA ARG A 109 -8.67 6.55 -19.70
C ARG A 109 -9.48 5.27 -19.58
N LEU A 110 -10.66 5.33 -19.00
CA LEU A 110 -11.50 4.18 -18.74
C LEU A 110 -12.91 4.36 -19.34
N PRO A 111 -13.58 3.27 -19.73
CA PRO A 111 -15.00 3.29 -20.04
C PRO A 111 -15.82 3.83 -18.87
N PRO A 112 -16.94 4.55 -19.12
CA PRO A 112 -17.76 5.15 -18.06
C PRO A 112 -18.35 4.16 -17.05
N ASP A 113 -18.52 2.90 -17.45
CA ASP A 113 -19.05 1.80 -16.64
C ASP A 113 -17.94 1.00 -15.92
N SER A 114 -16.69 1.39 -16.06
CA SER A 114 -15.55 0.71 -15.44
C SER A 114 -15.71 0.62 -13.92
N PRO A 115 -15.55 -0.58 -13.32
CA PRO A 115 -15.59 -0.74 -11.87
C PRO A 115 -14.47 0.05 -11.16
N TRP A 116 -13.37 0.32 -11.85
CA TRP A 116 -12.26 1.12 -11.32
C TRP A 116 -12.60 2.59 -11.05
N LEU A 117 -13.71 3.08 -11.59
CA LEU A 117 -14.22 4.43 -11.31
C LEU A 117 -15.05 4.50 -10.03
N ARG A 118 -15.36 3.34 -9.42
CA ARG A 118 -16.20 3.22 -8.23
C ARG A 118 -15.41 2.93 -6.95
N THR A 119 -14.09 2.83 -7.07
CA THR A 119 -13.20 2.59 -5.93
C THR A 119 -12.08 3.62 -5.91
N TYR A 120 -11.69 4.04 -4.72
CA TYR A 120 -10.48 4.83 -4.54
C TYR A 120 -9.25 3.96 -4.30
N GLU A 121 -9.43 2.69 -3.95
CA GLU A 121 -8.37 1.70 -3.74
C GLU A 121 -7.93 1.05 -5.05
N GLY A 122 -7.61 1.87 -6.02
CA GLY A 122 -7.14 1.42 -7.32
C GLY A 122 -5.68 1.02 -7.31
N VAL A 123 -5.23 0.63 -8.50
CA VAL A 123 -3.85 0.25 -8.78
C VAL A 123 -3.21 1.32 -9.66
N ALA A 124 -2.06 1.84 -9.23
CA ALA A 124 -1.28 2.77 -10.04
C ALA A 124 -0.86 2.12 -11.37
N PRO A 125 -0.89 2.87 -12.47
CA PRO A 125 -0.50 2.34 -13.79
C PRO A 125 0.89 1.71 -13.79
N GLY A 126 1.05 0.64 -14.56
CA GLY A 126 2.32 -0.05 -14.78
C GLY A 126 2.52 -1.30 -13.93
N PHE A 127 1.79 -1.51 -12.85
CA PHE A 127 1.84 -2.76 -12.10
C PHE A 127 1.07 -3.89 -12.79
N ARG A 128 1.60 -5.10 -12.69
CA ARG A 128 0.85 -6.34 -12.88
C ARG A 128 0.37 -6.79 -11.49
N THR A 129 -0.94 -6.80 -11.28
CA THR A 129 -1.51 -7.22 -10.00
C THR A 129 -1.57 -8.73 -9.93
N GLU A 130 -0.85 -9.32 -8.97
CA GLU A 130 -0.88 -10.74 -8.68
C GLU A 130 -1.93 -11.07 -7.63
N LEU A 131 -1.99 -10.25 -6.58
CA LEU A 131 -2.96 -10.39 -5.52
C LEU A 131 -3.52 -9.01 -5.18
N ARG A 132 -4.81 -8.83 -5.33
CA ARG A 132 -5.50 -7.61 -4.88
C ARG A 132 -6.04 -7.81 -3.48
N VAL A 133 -5.72 -6.89 -2.59
CA VAL A 133 -6.38 -6.75 -1.28
C VAL A 133 -7.37 -5.59 -1.40
N THR A 134 -8.61 -5.83 -1.00
CA THR A 134 -9.68 -4.83 -0.99
C THR A 134 -10.01 -4.43 0.44
N GLU A 135 -10.82 -3.38 0.61
CA GLU A 135 -11.35 -2.97 1.92
C GLU A 135 -12.05 -4.12 2.68
N ALA A 136 -12.67 -5.04 1.95
CA ALA A 136 -13.34 -6.21 2.55
C ALA A 136 -12.35 -7.26 3.09
N GLU A 137 -11.05 -7.11 2.80
CA GLU A 137 -9.96 -7.98 3.27
C GLU A 137 -10.22 -9.49 3.06
N GLU A 138 -11.02 -9.84 2.08
CA GLU A 138 -11.46 -11.20 1.79
C GLU A 138 -10.31 -12.20 1.72
N VAL A 139 -9.19 -11.80 1.13
CA VAL A 139 -7.99 -12.63 1.00
C VAL A 139 -7.34 -12.90 2.36
N TYR A 140 -7.28 -11.89 3.23
CA TYR A 140 -6.75 -12.02 4.58
C TYR A 140 -7.65 -12.90 5.45
N LEU A 141 -8.97 -12.69 5.37
CA LEU A 141 -9.96 -13.48 6.10
C LEU A 141 -9.95 -14.94 5.65
N ALA A 142 -9.81 -15.21 4.35
CA ALA A 142 -9.64 -16.56 3.82
C ALA A 142 -8.37 -17.22 4.36
N HIS A 143 -7.25 -16.51 4.38
CA HIS A 143 -6.00 -17.01 4.95
C HIS A 143 -6.13 -17.34 6.45
N LEU A 144 -6.83 -16.51 7.22
CA LEU A 144 -7.10 -16.80 8.64
C LEU A 144 -7.93 -18.08 8.81
N ALA A 145 -8.96 -18.24 7.98
CA ALA A 145 -9.79 -19.45 7.99
C ALA A 145 -8.97 -20.72 7.69
N GLU A 146 -8.08 -20.68 6.70
CA GLU A 146 -7.13 -21.76 6.38
C GLU A 146 -6.19 -22.08 7.54
N ARG A 147 -5.88 -21.11 8.39
CA ARG A 147 -5.05 -21.26 9.59
C ARG A 147 -5.82 -21.71 10.84
N GLY A 148 -7.13 -21.98 10.71
CA GLY A 148 -7.96 -22.50 11.79
C GLY A 148 -8.58 -21.43 12.70
N TYR A 149 -8.56 -20.14 12.31
CA TYR A 149 -9.21 -19.07 13.07
C TYR A 149 -10.73 -18.99 12.88
N GLY A 150 -11.31 -19.97 12.20
CA GLY A 150 -12.72 -19.95 11.87
C GLY A 150 -13.05 -19.03 10.70
N ARG A 151 -14.33 -18.90 10.39
CA ARG A 151 -14.79 -18.00 9.32
C ARG A 151 -15.14 -16.66 9.95
N LEU A 152 -14.27 -15.70 9.77
CA LEU A 152 -14.43 -14.33 10.25
C LEU A 152 -14.91 -13.43 9.11
N ASP A 153 -15.66 -12.39 9.43
CA ASP A 153 -15.96 -11.30 8.51
C ASP A 153 -15.23 -10.01 8.93
N TYR A 154 -15.36 -8.96 8.12
CA TYR A 154 -14.75 -7.67 8.40
C TYR A 154 -15.19 -7.09 9.74
N ALA A 155 -16.47 -7.25 10.09
CA ALA A 155 -17.01 -6.75 11.37
C ALA A 155 -16.47 -7.51 12.57
N ASP A 156 -16.18 -8.81 12.42
CA ASP A 156 -15.54 -9.60 13.48
C ASP A 156 -14.13 -9.08 13.78
N VAL A 157 -13.39 -8.70 12.74
CA VAL A 157 -11.99 -8.26 12.89
C VAL A 157 -11.92 -6.80 13.35
N TYR A 158 -12.71 -5.92 12.78
CA TYR A 158 -12.62 -4.47 13.02
C TYR A 158 -13.77 -3.87 13.82
N GLY A 159 -14.89 -4.58 13.94
CA GLY A 159 -16.08 -4.13 14.68
C GLY A 159 -15.99 -4.25 16.20
N GLY A 160 -14.82 -4.55 16.76
CA GLY A 160 -14.64 -4.69 18.22
C GLY A 160 -15.04 -6.07 18.76
N GLY A 161 -15.39 -7.03 17.93
CA GLY A 161 -15.73 -8.40 18.31
C GLY A 161 -14.58 -9.14 19.00
N PHE A 162 -13.35 -8.84 18.63
CA PHE A 162 -12.13 -9.40 19.23
C PHE A 162 -11.87 -8.99 20.68
N LEU A 163 -12.56 -7.98 21.16
CA LEU A 163 -12.39 -7.49 22.55
C LEU A 163 -13.41 -8.11 23.52
N ARG A 164 -14.22 -9.08 23.11
CA ARG A 164 -15.06 -9.84 24.02
C ARG A 164 -14.30 -11.09 24.47
N PRO A 165 -13.82 -11.13 25.73
CA PRO A 165 -13.37 -12.39 26.30
C PRO A 165 -14.57 -13.36 26.32
N ALA A 166 -14.30 -14.60 25.92
CA ALA A 166 -15.25 -15.71 26.05
C ALA A 166 -15.61 -15.95 27.52
#